data_28888b31104ccc28749932f498a0a78e
#
_entry.id   28888b31104ccc28749932f498a0a78e
#
_cell.length_a   1.000
_cell.length_b   1.000
_cell.length_c   1.000
_cell.angle_alpha   90.00
_cell.angle_beta   90.00
_cell.angle_gamma   90.00
#
_symmetry.space_group_name_H-M   'P 1'
#
loop_
_entity.id
_entity.type
_entity.pdbx_description
1 polymer ?
#
loop_
_entity_poly.entity_id
_entity_poly.type
_entity_poly.pdbx_seq_one_letter_code
_entity_poly.pdbx_strand_id
1 'polypeptide(L)'
;MVRLLLQKAKIQVVQKDLLTPQDIAEAAKNPNAAFKTLIMTMGTSLKGMGGAGVNVDSEVTRCNALVAEAKKHGIVVVGVQIEGAARRSDESDEKSIRAVAPQSDVLIIRREVDNDNYFTNMAKKNGVPIIRAKEAADFGYVFGTLFGSPAK
;
A
#
# COMPACT_ATOMS: atom_id res chain seq x y z
N MET A 1 10.15 -5.55 1.07
CA MET A 1 10.63 -5.11 -0.27
C MET A 1 10.36 -3.65 -0.57
N VAL A 2 9.13 -3.14 -0.43
CA VAL A 2 8.76 -1.73 -0.73
C VAL A 2 9.69 -0.72 -0.06
N ARG A 3 9.93 -0.83 1.25
CA ARG A 3 10.85 0.04 1.98
C ARG A 3 12.25 0.12 1.34
N LEU A 4 12.83 -1.02 0.96
CA LEU A 4 14.16 -1.06 0.35
C LEU A 4 14.23 -0.33 -0.98
N LEU A 5 13.17 -0.43 -1.79
CA LEU A 5 13.08 0.24 -3.09
C LEU A 5 12.90 1.75 -2.92
N LEU A 6 12.10 2.19 -1.96
CA LEU A 6 11.96 3.60 -1.60
C LEU A 6 13.29 4.20 -1.12
N GLN A 7 14.00 3.49 -0.24
CA GLN A 7 15.31 3.91 0.26
C GLN A 7 16.36 4.00 -0.87
N LYS A 8 16.38 3.02 -1.79
CA LYS A 8 17.23 3.08 -2.98
C LYS A 8 16.92 4.27 -3.88
N ALA A 9 15.65 4.64 -3.97
CA ALA A 9 15.20 5.85 -4.68
C ALA A 9 15.43 7.16 -3.88
N LYS A 10 16.12 7.10 -2.74
CA LYS A 10 16.40 8.22 -1.83
C LYS A 10 15.14 8.92 -1.29
N ILE A 11 14.07 8.17 -1.15
CA ILE A 11 12.80 8.65 -0.59
C ILE A 11 12.80 8.37 0.91
N GLN A 12 12.48 9.40 1.70
CA GLN A 12 12.33 9.25 3.13
C GLN A 12 11.12 8.37 3.43
N VAL A 13 11.33 7.29 4.16
CA VAL A 13 10.28 6.33 4.51
C VAL A 13 10.45 5.83 5.95
N VAL A 14 9.33 5.72 6.64
CA VAL A 14 9.24 5.05 7.94
C VAL A 14 8.35 3.82 7.77
N GLN A 15 8.84 2.66 8.18
CA GLN A 15 8.06 1.43 8.25
C GLN A 15 7.63 1.19 9.69
N LYS A 16 6.36 0.87 9.88
CA LYS A 16 5.80 0.45 11.15
C LYS A 16 4.83 -0.70 10.92
N ASP A 17 5.17 -1.88 11.41
CA ASP A 17 4.43 -3.12 11.09
C ASP A 17 3.03 -3.14 11.74
N LEU A 18 2.89 -2.60 12.94
CA LEU A 18 1.61 -2.45 13.63
C LEU A 18 1.22 -0.97 13.76
N LEU A 19 1.28 -0.24 12.63
CA LEU A 19 0.83 1.15 12.57
C LEU A 19 -0.62 1.26 13.04
N THR A 20 -0.90 2.29 13.84
CA THR A 20 -2.24 2.59 14.36
C THR A 20 -2.77 3.91 13.79
N PRO A 21 -4.09 4.13 13.79
CA PRO A 21 -4.66 5.43 13.46
C PRO A 21 -4.12 6.58 14.32
N GLN A 22 -3.83 6.31 15.59
CA GLN A 22 -3.22 7.26 16.51
C GLN A 22 -1.84 7.74 16.02
N ASP A 23 -1.01 6.81 15.54
CA ASP A 23 0.31 7.15 14.99
C ASP A 23 0.20 8.11 13.80
N ILE A 24 -0.80 7.89 12.93
CA ILE A 24 -1.08 8.79 11.79
C ILE A 24 -1.51 10.17 12.29
N ALA A 25 -2.43 10.22 13.24
CA ALA A 25 -2.91 11.47 13.80
C ALA A 25 -1.80 12.27 14.48
N GLU A 26 -0.91 11.61 15.21
CA GLU A 26 0.24 12.26 15.86
C GLU A 26 1.26 12.76 14.83
N ALA A 27 1.60 11.95 13.83
CA ALA A 27 2.49 12.37 12.76
C ALA A 27 1.94 13.57 11.96
N ALA A 28 0.62 13.63 11.76
CA ALA A 28 -0.03 14.72 11.05
C ALA A 28 0.04 16.06 11.81
N LYS A 29 0.19 16.03 13.14
CA LYS A 29 0.33 17.24 13.99
C LYS A 29 1.72 17.89 13.89
N ASN A 30 2.73 17.13 13.43
CA ASN A 30 4.10 17.63 13.34
C ASN A 30 4.40 18.11 11.91
N PRO A 31 4.44 19.42 11.63
CA PRO A 31 4.68 19.95 10.29
C PRO A 31 6.06 19.58 9.74
N ASN A 32 7.05 19.33 10.59
CA ASN A 32 8.41 18.97 10.20
C ASN A 32 8.57 17.46 9.90
N ALA A 33 7.66 16.63 10.40
CA ALA A 33 7.65 15.18 10.19
C ALA A 33 6.36 14.71 9.48
N ALA A 34 5.61 15.63 8.86
CA ALA A 34 4.36 15.32 8.20
C ALA A 34 4.58 14.43 6.98
N PHE A 35 4.11 13.20 7.07
CA PHE A 35 4.04 12.29 5.95
C PHE A 35 2.88 12.69 5.02
N LYS A 36 3.14 12.67 3.72
CA LYS A 36 2.15 13.01 2.69
C LYS A 36 1.48 11.78 2.09
N THR A 37 2.06 10.61 2.32
CA THR A 37 1.61 9.36 1.70
C THR A 37 1.67 8.20 2.69
N LEU A 38 0.58 7.45 2.74
CA LEU A 38 0.49 6.14 3.38
C LEU A 38 0.59 5.07 2.30
N ILE A 39 1.64 4.26 2.33
CA ILE A 39 1.78 3.11 1.43
C ILE A 39 1.31 1.86 2.17
N MET A 40 0.34 1.19 1.60
CA MET A 40 -0.23 -0.05 2.13
C MET A 40 0.07 -1.21 1.17
N THR A 41 0.85 -2.17 1.63
CA THR A 41 1.09 -3.40 0.86
C THR A 41 -0.10 -4.34 0.98
N MET A 42 -0.54 -4.88 -0.15
CA MET A 42 -1.66 -5.82 -0.24
C MET A 42 -1.17 -7.25 -0.42
N GLY A 43 -1.97 -8.18 0.05
CA GLY A 43 -1.61 -9.59 0.18
C GLY A 43 -1.11 -9.89 1.60
N THR A 44 -1.41 -11.07 2.10
CA THR A 44 -1.11 -11.45 3.47
C THR A 44 0.17 -12.28 3.58
N SER A 45 0.74 -12.30 4.78
CA SER A 45 1.74 -13.27 5.17
C SER A 45 1.23 -14.03 6.39
N LEU A 46 0.64 -15.20 6.19
CA LEU A 46 0.14 -16.03 7.29
C LEU A 46 1.21 -16.28 8.36
N LYS A 47 2.46 -16.48 7.94
CA LYS A 47 3.59 -16.62 8.86
C LYS A 47 3.85 -15.33 9.64
N GLY A 48 3.81 -14.18 8.97
CA GLY A 48 4.01 -12.88 9.62
C GLY A 48 2.87 -12.53 10.57
N MET A 49 1.63 -12.80 10.18
CA MET A 49 0.45 -12.57 11.02
C MET A 49 0.44 -13.48 12.25
N GLY A 50 0.75 -14.78 12.10
CA GLY A 50 0.85 -15.72 13.21
C GLY A 50 1.94 -15.29 14.21
N GLY A 51 3.10 -14.83 13.73
CA GLY A 51 4.16 -14.30 14.56
C GLY A 51 3.81 -13.00 15.30
N ALA A 52 2.90 -12.19 14.74
CA ALA A 52 2.40 -10.95 15.34
C ALA A 52 1.15 -11.15 16.22
N GLY A 53 0.60 -12.37 16.29
CA GLY A 53 -0.62 -12.67 17.05
C GLY A 53 -1.89 -12.03 16.47
N VAL A 54 -1.90 -11.70 15.17
CA VAL A 54 -3.03 -11.08 14.48
C VAL A 54 -3.67 -12.06 13.49
N ASN A 55 -4.94 -11.90 13.21
CA ASN A 55 -5.66 -12.63 12.17
C ASN A 55 -6.07 -11.68 11.03
N VAL A 56 -6.53 -12.25 9.90
CA VAL A 56 -6.93 -11.49 8.72
C VAL A 56 -8.03 -10.48 9.01
N ASP A 57 -9.02 -10.84 9.79
CA ASP A 57 -10.18 -9.97 10.05
C ASP A 57 -9.79 -8.77 10.93
N SER A 58 -8.94 -8.98 11.93
CA SER A 58 -8.36 -7.89 12.73
C SER A 58 -7.46 -6.98 11.88
N GLU A 59 -6.71 -7.55 10.94
CA GLU A 59 -5.86 -6.79 10.03
C GLU A 59 -6.70 -5.97 9.05
N VAL A 60 -7.77 -6.51 8.49
CA VAL A 60 -8.73 -5.78 7.65
C VAL A 60 -9.33 -4.59 8.42
N THR A 61 -9.75 -4.82 9.65
CA THR A 61 -10.28 -3.76 10.52
C THR A 61 -9.26 -2.65 10.74
N ARG A 62 -8.01 -3.02 11.03
CA ARG A 62 -6.91 -2.08 11.20
C ARG A 62 -6.63 -1.30 9.92
N CYS A 63 -6.56 -1.96 8.76
CA CYS A 63 -6.34 -1.32 7.47
C CYS A 63 -7.43 -0.29 7.15
N ASN A 64 -8.68 -0.63 7.37
CA ASN A 64 -9.81 0.30 7.17
C ASN A 64 -9.69 1.54 8.06
N ALA A 65 -9.32 1.37 9.33
CA ALA A 65 -9.13 2.47 10.25
C ALA A 65 -7.93 3.37 9.86
N LEU A 66 -6.82 2.78 9.38
CA LEU A 66 -5.66 3.52 8.87
C LEU A 66 -6.03 4.37 7.66
N VAL A 67 -6.76 3.81 6.69
CA VAL A 67 -7.22 4.54 5.50
C VAL A 67 -8.12 5.70 5.89
N ALA A 68 -9.08 5.47 6.77
CA ALA A 68 -9.99 6.51 7.24
C ALA A 68 -9.23 7.67 7.91
N GLU A 69 -8.28 7.37 8.78
CA GLU A 69 -7.48 8.39 9.45
C GLU A 69 -6.55 9.13 8.49
N ALA A 70 -5.90 8.41 7.55
CA ALA A 70 -5.08 9.03 6.53
C ALA A 70 -5.88 10.05 5.69
N LYS A 71 -7.06 9.66 5.22
CA LYS A 71 -7.95 10.54 4.44
C LYS A 71 -8.42 11.77 5.23
N LYS A 72 -8.72 11.61 6.50
CA LYS A 72 -9.08 12.71 7.40
C LYS A 72 -7.98 13.79 7.48
N HIS A 73 -6.73 13.38 7.36
CA HIS A 73 -5.57 14.30 7.38
C HIS A 73 -5.05 14.68 5.99
N GLY A 74 -5.76 14.35 4.92
CA GLY A 74 -5.33 14.65 3.55
C GLY A 74 -4.09 13.88 3.11
N ILE A 75 -3.80 12.73 3.73
CA ILE A 75 -2.69 11.85 3.39
C ILE A 75 -3.12 10.94 2.25
N VAL A 76 -2.36 10.93 1.17
CA VAL A 76 -2.62 10.09 0.00
C VAL A 76 -2.39 8.61 0.35
N VAL A 77 -3.35 7.77 0.01
CA VAL A 77 -3.26 6.31 0.22
C VAL A 77 -2.85 5.62 -1.07
N VAL A 78 -1.72 4.93 -1.04
CA VAL A 78 -1.20 4.16 -2.17
C VAL A 78 -1.25 2.66 -1.85
N GLY A 79 -2.10 1.94 -2.56
CA GLY A 79 -2.16 0.47 -2.47
C GLY A 79 -1.09 -0.17 -3.36
N VAL A 80 -0.26 -1.03 -2.80
CA VAL A 80 0.85 -1.66 -3.50
C VAL A 80 0.74 -3.19 -3.45
N GLN A 81 0.74 -3.84 -4.62
CA GLN A 81 0.84 -5.31 -4.74
C GLN A 81 2.12 -5.65 -5.50
N ILE A 82 3.21 -5.85 -4.77
CA ILE A 82 4.56 -6.04 -5.32
C ILE A 82 5.00 -7.51 -5.40
N GLU A 83 4.41 -8.36 -4.58
CA GLU A 83 4.88 -9.75 -4.46
C GLU A 83 4.28 -10.70 -5.51
N GLY A 84 3.38 -10.20 -6.35
CA GLY A 84 2.84 -10.94 -7.47
C GLY A 84 1.83 -12.01 -7.06
N ALA A 85 1.66 -13.02 -7.91
CA ALA A 85 0.67 -14.08 -7.75
C ALA A 85 0.82 -14.88 -6.44
N ALA A 86 2.03 -14.96 -5.89
CA ALA A 86 2.29 -15.62 -4.61
C ALA A 86 1.55 -14.96 -3.41
N ARG A 87 1.11 -13.72 -3.56
CA ARG A 87 0.31 -12.97 -2.57
C ARG A 87 -1.07 -12.61 -3.11
N ARG A 88 -1.58 -13.47 -3.96
CA ARG A 88 -2.96 -13.51 -4.44
C ARG A 88 -3.39 -14.96 -4.68
N SER A 89 -3.11 -15.84 -3.71
CA SER A 89 -3.25 -17.28 -3.85
C SER A 89 -4.33 -17.89 -2.96
N ASP A 90 -4.80 -17.17 -1.96
CA ASP A 90 -5.80 -17.66 -1.02
C ASP A 90 -6.82 -16.57 -0.60
N GLU A 91 -7.81 -16.98 0.20
CA GLU A 91 -8.87 -16.09 0.68
C GLU A 91 -8.33 -14.96 1.56
N SER A 92 -7.26 -15.19 2.31
CA SER A 92 -6.65 -14.16 3.16
C SER A 92 -6.01 -13.05 2.33
N ASP A 93 -5.32 -13.43 1.26
CA ASP A 93 -4.78 -12.48 0.29
C ASP A 93 -5.89 -11.63 -0.34
N GLU A 94 -6.99 -12.28 -0.79
CA GLU A 94 -8.13 -11.59 -1.39
C GLU A 94 -8.81 -10.64 -0.38
N LYS A 95 -8.98 -11.03 0.88
CA LYS A 95 -9.52 -10.15 1.93
C LYS A 95 -8.66 -8.90 2.11
N SER A 96 -7.33 -9.06 2.18
CA SER A 96 -6.39 -7.94 2.27
C SER A 96 -6.49 -7.00 1.07
N ILE A 97 -6.51 -7.56 -0.14
CA ILE A 97 -6.61 -6.79 -1.39
C ILE A 97 -7.93 -6.02 -1.42
N ARG A 98 -9.06 -6.68 -1.13
CA ARG A 98 -10.40 -6.07 -1.16
C ARG A 98 -10.62 -5.03 -0.06
N ALA A 99 -9.87 -5.10 1.03
CA ALA A 99 -9.90 -4.08 2.07
C ALA A 99 -9.16 -2.79 1.65
N VAL A 100 -8.05 -2.90 0.94
CA VAL A 100 -7.17 -1.76 0.65
C VAL A 100 -7.40 -1.16 -0.74
N ALA A 101 -7.47 -2.00 -1.78
CA ALA A 101 -7.48 -1.52 -3.15
C ALA A 101 -8.62 -0.55 -3.48
N PRO A 102 -9.89 -0.79 -3.09
CA PRO A 102 -11.00 0.11 -3.42
C PRO A 102 -10.92 1.48 -2.74
N GLN A 103 -10.15 1.59 -1.68
CA GLN A 103 -10.00 2.80 -0.87
C GLN A 103 -8.72 3.58 -1.18
N SER A 104 -7.86 3.02 -2.02
CA SER A 104 -6.61 3.66 -2.44
C SER A 104 -6.85 4.81 -3.39
N ASP A 105 -6.05 5.86 -3.29
CA ASP A 105 -6.05 6.99 -4.23
C ASP A 105 -5.22 6.67 -5.48
N VAL A 106 -4.23 5.78 -5.35
CA VAL A 106 -3.42 5.24 -6.45
C VAL A 106 -3.12 3.78 -6.18
N LEU A 107 -3.10 2.97 -7.23
CA LEU A 107 -2.69 1.57 -7.18
C LEU A 107 -1.40 1.35 -7.96
N ILE A 108 -0.48 0.60 -7.38
CA ILE A 108 0.75 0.14 -8.04
C ILE A 108 0.81 -1.37 -7.88
N ILE A 109 0.66 -2.10 -8.97
CA ILE A 109 0.55 -3.56 -8.93
C ILE A 109 1.49 -4.23 -9.91
N ARG A 110 1.85 -5.47 -9.65
CA ARG A 110 2.43 -6.32 -10.68
C ARG A 110 1.36 -6.67 -11.71
N ARG A 111 1.72 -6.63 -12.99
CA ARG A 111 0.80 -6.90 -14.10
C ARG A 111 0.11 -8.26 -13.97
N GLU A 112 0.84 -9.27 -13.55
CA GLU A 112 0.36 -10.65 -13.44
C GLU A 112 -0.75 -10.88 -12.42
N VAL A 113 -0.93 -9.97 -11.46
CA VAL A 113 -1.98 -10.14 -10.43
C VAL A 113 -3.37 -9.69 -10.89
N ASP A 114 -3.47 -9.15 -12.09
CA ASP A 114 -4.73 -8.64 -12.65
C ASP A 114 -5.27 -9.52 -13.80
N ASN A 115 -4.96 -10.81 -13.78
CA ASN A 115 -5.37 -11.75 -14.83
C ASN A 115 -6.89 -11.95 -14.92
N ASP A 116 -7.60 -11.73 -13.82
CA ASP A 116 -9.08 -11.74 -13.73
C ASP A 116 -9.72 -10.37 -13.96
N ASN A 117 -8.91 -9.34 -14.25
CA ASN A 117 -9.32 -7.96 -14.42
C ASN A 117 -9.96 -7.33 -13.16
N TYR A 118 -9.76 -7.89 -11.97
CA TYR A 118 -10.31 -7.34 -10.74
C TYR A 118 -9.85 -5.89 -10.51
N PHE A 119 -8.53 -5.66 -10.52
CA PHE A 119 -7.97 -4.32 -10.32
C PHE A 119 -8.36 -3.36 -11.44
N THR A 120 -8.34 -3.82 -12.69
CA THR A 120 -8.78 -3.03 -13.85
C THR A 120 -10.22 -2.54 -13.69
N ASN A 121 -11.13 -3.45 -13.40
CA ASN A 121 -12.55 -3.14 -13.28
C ASN A 121 -12.86 -2.25 -12.08
N MET A 122 -12.24 -2.54 -10.95
CA MET A 122 -12.38 -1.77 -9.72
C MET A 122 -11.83 -0.36 -9.89
N ALA A 123 -10.62 -0.23 -10.44
CA ALA A 123 -9.98 1.06 -10.70
C ALA A 123 -10.81 1.93 -11.65
N LYS A 124 -11.34 1.33 -12.73
CA LYS A 124 -12.24 2.02 -13.67
C LYS A 124 -13.53 2.49 -13.00
N LYS A 125 -14.14 1.62 -12.18
CA LYS A 125 -15.38 1.93 -11.47
C LYS A 125 -15.20 3.08 -10.47
N ASN A 126 -14.08 3.12 -9.76
CA ASN A 126 -13.83 4.08 -8.69
C ASN A 126 -13.01 5.29 -9.14
N GLY A 127 -12.60 5.37 -10.42
CA GLY A 127 -11.76 6.45 -10.92
C GLY A 127 -10.34 6.46 -10.33
N VAL A 128 -9.81 5.30 -9.93
CA VAL A 128 -8.50 5.17 -9.29
C VAL A 128 -7.42 4.96 -10.35
N PRO A 129 -6.39 5.80 -10.42
CA PRO A 129 -5.22 5.54 -11.26
C PRO A 129 -4.52 4.23 -10.88
N ILE A 130 -4.13 3.46 -11.90
CA ILE A 130 -3.44 2.19 -11.70
C ILE A 130 -2.17 2.13 -12.55
N ILE A 131 -1.04 1.85 -11.88
CA ILE A 131 0.26 1.67 -12.49
C ILE A 131 0.62 0.18 -12.44
N ARG A 132 1.00 -0.38 -13.60
CA ARG A 132 1.37 -1.79 -13.72
C ARG A 132 2.86 -1.94 -13.97
N ALA A 133 3.55 -2.57 -13.04
CA ALA A 133 4.94 -2.98 -13.19
C ALA A 133 5.03 -4.43 -13.69
N LYS A 134 6.01 -4.74 -14.49
CA LYS A 134 6.27 -6.10 -14.97
C LYS A 134 6.89 -6.95 -13.86
N GLU A 135 7.89 -6.39 -13.20
CA GLU A 135 8.66 -7.08 -12.17
C GLU A 135 8.76 -6.24 -10.89
N ALA A 136 9.13 -6.88 -9.78
CA ALA A 136 9.30 -6.20 -8.50
C ALA A 136 10.36 -5.08 -8.55
N ALA A 137 11.41 -5.25 -9.36
CA ALA A 137 12.46 -4.24 -9.53
C ALA A 137 11.95 -2.93 -10.15
N ASP A 138 10.94 -3.00 -11.03
CA ASP A 138 10.36 -1.83 -11.71
C ASP A 138 9.69 -0.87 -10.74
N PHE A 139 9.25 -1.35 -9.58
CA PHE A 139 8.65 -0.50 -8.54
C PHE A 139 9.62 0.56 -8.04
N GLY A 140 10.93 0.29 -8.04
CA GLY A 140 11.93 1.30 -7.68
C GLY A 140 11.89 2.51 -8.60
N TYR A 141 11.77 2.29 -9.91
CA TYR A 141 11.60 3.35 -10.90
C TYR A 141 10.26 4.09 -10.71
N VAL A 142 9.18 3.34 -10.54
CA VAL A 142 7.85 3.92 -10.29
C VAL A 142 7.87 4.80 -9.04
N PHE A 143 8.44 4.34 -7.94
CA PHE A 143 8.56 5.12 -6.71
C PHE A 143 9.43 6.36 -6.90
N GLY A 144 10.55 6.23 -7.60
CA GLY A 144 11.41 7.37 -7.92
C GLY A 144 10.68 8.44 -8.74
N THR A 145 9.84 8.02 -9.67
CA THR A 145 9.05 8.94 -10.51
C THR A 145 7.92 9.60 -9.73
N LEU A 146 7.21 8.85 -8.87
CA LEU A 146 6.06 9.37 -8.12
C LEU A 146 6.44 10.24 -6.92
N PHE A 147 7.51 9.88 -6.23
CA PHE A 147 7.87 10.47 -4.94
C PHE A 147 9.23 11.18 -4.96
N GLY A 148 10.02 10.96 -6.00
CA GLY A 148 11.32 11.61 -6.15
C GLY A 148 11.17 13.11 -6.41
N SER A 149 12.20 13.87 -6.02
CA SER A 149 12.28 15.26 -6.47
C SER A 149 12.41 15.28 -7.99
N PRO A 150 11.71 16.17 -8.71
CA PRO A 150 11.93 16.33 -10.13
C PRO A 150 13.41 16.62 -10.36
N ALA A 151 14.00 15.95 -11.34
CA ALA A 151 15.36 16.23 -11.75
C ALA A 151 15.47 17.74 -12.06
N LYS A 152 16.42 18.41 -11.41
CA LYS A 152 16.71 19.80 -11.68
C LYS A 152 17.30 19.94 -13.06
#